data_325c7595218c00d939bda36cf1f3012a
#
_entry.id   325c7595218c00d939bda36cf1f3012a
#
_cell.length_a   1.000
_cell.length_b   1.000
_cell.length_c   1.000
_cell.angle_alpha   90.00
_cell.angle_beta   90.00
_cell.angle_gamma   90.00
#
_symmetry.space_group_name_H-M   'P 1'
#
loop_
_entity.id
_entity.type
_entity.pdbx_description
1 polymer ?
#
loop_
_entity_poly.entity_id
_entity_poly.type
_entity_poly.pdbx_seq_one_letter_code
_entity_poly.pdbx_strand_id
1 'polypeptide(L)'
;SLINKEVADFTVQAFENNNFKEVSKKDILGKWSVFFFYPADFTFVCPTELEDLQNMYPKFKEVGCDIYSVSTDTHFVHKAWHDSSERISKLTYTMLADPTHVLSKDFEVYIEENGLAERGTFVVNPEGKIVAYEVNAGNVGRNAEELFRKVQALQFVHEHGDEVCPAKWTPGAETLKPSLDLVGQL
;
A
#
# COMPACT_ATOMS: atom_id res chain seq x y z
N SER A 1 -4.08 15.98 -6.78
CA SER A 1 -4.49 14.67 -6.26
C SER A 1 -4.04 13.55 -7.19
N LEU A 2 -3.68 12.42 -6.61
CA LEU A 2 -3.33 11.20 -7.36
C LEU A 2 -4.52 10.26 -7.55
N ILE A 3 -5.70 10.62 -7.07
CA ILE A 3 -6.90 9.78 -7.23
C ILE A 3 -7.23 9.62 -8.72
N ASN A 4 -7.45 8.36 -9.13
CA ASN A 4 -7.67 7.92 -10.50
C ASN A 4 -6.43 7.99 -11.42
N LYS A 5 -5.26 8.34 -10.87
CA LYS A 5 -4.01 8.20 -11.63
C LYS A 5 -3.74 6.73 -11.87
N GLU A 6 -3.46 6.37 -13.12
CA GLU A 6 -2.99 5.05 -13.47
C GLU A 6 -1.51 4.91 -13.11
N VAL A 7 -1.14 3.81 -12.47
CA VAL A 7 0.27 3.50 -12.15
C VAL A 7 1.02 3.34 -13.48
N ALA A 8 2.15 4.03 -13.61
CA ALA A 8 2.98 3.93 -14.81
C ALA A 8 3.61 2.54 -14.94
N ASP A 9 4.08 2.20 -16.14
CA ASP A 9 4.82 0.96 -16.36
C ASP A 9 6.07 0.95 -15.47
N PHE A 10 6.30 -0.18 -14.82
CA PHE A 10 7.51 -0.40 -14.02
C PHE A 10 7.91 -1.87 -14.06
N THR A 11 9.18 -2.10 -13.82
CA THR A 11 9.76 -3.42 -13.57
C THR A 11 10.87 -3.23 -12.55
N VAL A 12 10.74 -3.86 -11.39
CA VAL A 12 11.69 -3.74 -10.28
C VAL A 12 12.04 -5.11 -9.71
N GLN A 13 13.19 -5.19 -9.06
CA GLN A 13 13.57 -6.37 -8.27
C GLN A 13 12.82 -6.38 -6.93
N ALA A 14 12.62 -7.56 -6.38
CA ALA A 14 11.93 -7.74 -5.12
C ALA A 14 12.54 -8.88 -4.31
N PHE A 15 12.30 -8.84 -3.00
CA PHE A 15 12.60 -9.93 -2.08
C PHE A 15 11.29 -10.45 -1.47
N GLU A 16 11.08 -11.76 -1.55
CA GLU A 16 9.91 -12.42 -0.96
C GLU A 16 10.23 -13.89 -0.68
N ASN A 17 9.89 -14.36 0.52
CA ASN A 17 10.06 -15.77 0.91
C ASN A 17 11.48 -16.29 0.63
N ASN A 18 12.48 -15.53 1.03
CA ASN A 18 13.90 -15.86 0.85
C ASN A 18 14.34 -16.04 -0.62
N ASN A 19 13.60 -15.46 -1.55
CA ASN A 19 13.90 -15.46 -2.97
C ASN A 19 13.91 -14.06 -3.54
N PHE A 20 14.72 -13.84 -4.57
CA PHE A 20 14.63 -12.67 -5.42
C PHE A 20 13.68 -12.96 -6.58
N LYS A 21 12.89 -11.96 -6.93
CA LYS A 21 12.01 -12.04 -8.10
C LYS A 21 11.85 -10.66 -8.72
N GLU A 22 11.32 -10.64 -9.92
CA GLU A 22 10.97 -9.41 -10.63
C GLU A 22 9.47 -9.17 -10.49
N VAL A 23 9.07 -7.91 -10.26
CA VAL A 23 7.67 -7.48 -10.21
C VAL A 23 7.48 -6.34 -11.20
N SER A 24 6.43 -6.40 -11.99
CA SER A 24 6.09 -5.39 -12.98
C SER A 24 4.62 -4.98 -12.88
N LYS A 25 4.23 -3.95 -13.63
CA LYS A 25 2.85 -3.45 -13.65
C LYS A 25 1.82 -4.56 -13.95
N LYS A 26 2.13 -5.49 -14.86
CA LYS A 26 1.19 -6.58 -15.19
C LYS A 26 0.86 -7.48 -14.00
N ASP A 27 1.74 -7.54 -12.99
CA ASP A 27 1.53 -8.36 -11.79
C ASP A 27 0.46 -7.75 -10.87
N ILE A 28 0.21 -6.45 -10.97
CA ILE A 28 -0.79 -5.76 -10.16
C ILE A 28 -2.15 -5.59 -10.85
N LEU A 29 -2.22 -5.78 -12.16
CA LEU A 29 -3.47 -5.69 -12.90
C LEU A 29 -4.38 -6.89 -12.61
N GLY A 30 -5.67 -6.64 -12.48
CA GLY A 30 -6.66 -7.66 -12.13
C GLY A 30 -6.72 -7.99 -10.63
N LYS A 31 -5.96 -7.31 -9.80
CA LYS A 31 -5.87 -7.52 -8.35
C LYS A 31 -5.91 -6.21 -7.61
N TRP A 32 -6.36 -6.24 -6.38
CA TRP A 32 -6.17 -5.15 -5.43
C TRP A 32 -4.75 -5.19 -4.87
N SER A 33 -4.14 -4.04 -4.69
CA SER A 33 -2.80 -3.96 -4.09
C SER A 33 -2.63 -2.70 -3.24
N VAL A 34 -1.73 -2.80 -2.26
CA VAL A 34 -1.26 -1.68 -1.45
C VAL A 34 0.23 -1.49 -1.75
N PHE A 35 0.62 -0.26 -2.05
CA PHE A 35 2.02 0.15 -2.13
C PHE A 35 2.34 0.95 -0.88
N PHE A 36 3.24 0.43 -0.06
CA PHE A 36 3.57 0.96 1.26
C PHE A 36 5.02 1.44 1.25
N PHE A 37 5.20 2.74 0.96
CA PHE A 37 6.52 3.35 0.89
C PHE A 37 7.03 3.71 2.28
N TYR A 38 8.32 3.54 2.50
CA TYR A 38 9.02 3.94 3.71
C TYR A 38 10.43 4.42 3.37
N PRO A 39 11.06 5.25 4.24
CA PRO A 39 12.35 5.87 3.92
C PRO A 39 13.48 4.91 3.63
N ALA A 40 13.79 3.98 4.55
CA ALA A 40 14.95 3.11 4.36
C ALA A 40 14.93 1.90 5.31
N ASP A 41 15.58 0.82 4.85
CA ASP A 41 15.91 -0.33 5.68
C ASP A 41 16.87 0.08 6.82
N PHE A 42 16.94 -0.73 7.87
CA PHE A 42 17.84 -0.52 9.01
C PHE A 42 17.62 0.80 9.76
N THR A 43 16.37 1.27 9.85
CA THR A 43 15.98 2.50 10.56
C THR A 43 15.14 2.21 11.81
N PHE A 44 14.34 3.16 12.28
CA PHE A 44 13.72 3.13 13.61
C PHE A 44 12.20 2.93 13.59
N VAL A 45 11.45 3.81 12.92
CA VAL A 45 9.99 3.71 12.80
C VAL A 45 9.59 2.67 11.77
N CYS A 46 10.34 2.56 10.67
CA CYS A 46 10.02 1.66 9.56
C CYS A 46 9.79 0.21 9.98
N PRO A 47 10.65 -0.42 10.82
CA PRO A 47 10.40 -1.81 11.20
C PRO A 47 9.11 -2.00 12.00
N THR A 48 8.69 -1.00 12.77
CA THR A 48 7.42 -1.08 13.53
C THR A 48 6.22 -1.07 12.61
N GLU A 49 6.26 -0.23 11.57
CA GLU A 49 5.20 -0.16 10.57
C GLU A 49 5.09 -1.45 9.75
N LEU A 50 6.22 -1.98 9.32
CA LEU A 50 6.26 -3.18 8.48
C LEU A 50 5.78 -4.42 9.24
N GLU A 51 6.11 -4.52 10.54
CA GLU A 51 5.60 -5.59 11.40
C GLU A 51 4.10 -5.45 11.62
N ASP A 52 3.60 -4.24 11.88
CA ASP A 52 2.15 -3.99 12.04
C ASP A 52 1.40 -4.40 10.77
N LEU A 53 1.93 -4.06 9.61
CA LEU A 53 1.38 -4.46 8.33
C LEU A 53 1.37 -5.99 8.15
N GLN A 54 2.45 -6.67 8.58
CA GLN A 54 2.52 -8.13 8.55
C GLN A 54 1.47 -8.77 9.45
N ASN A 55 1.22 -8.22 10.63
CA ASN A 55 0.20 -8.74 11.54
C ASN A 55 -1.20 -8.69 10.92
N MET A 56 -1.45 -7.75 10.02
CA MET A 56 -2.72 -7.62 9.27
C MET A 56 -2.70 -8.36 7.93
N TYR A 57 -1.55 -8.80 7.44
CA TYR A 57 -1.41 -9.37 6.09
C TYR A 57 -2.35 -10.55 5.82
N PRO A 58 -2.56 -11.51 6.74
CA PRO A 58 -3.53 -12.59 6.50
C PRO A 58 -4.92 -12.08 6.14
N LYS A 59 -5.37 -10.99 6.76
CA LYS A 59 -6.68 -10.37 6.48
C LYS A 59 -6.70 -9.71 5.09
N PHE A 60 -5.63 -9.02 4.69
CA PHE A 60 -5.51 -8.48 3.34
C PHE A 60 -5.57 -9.60 2.28
N LYS A 61 -4.91 -10.71 2.53
CA LYS A 61 -4.95 -11.88 1.62
C LYS A 61 -6.36 -12.45 1.50
N GLU A 62 -7.09 -12.56 2.61
CA GLU A 62 -8.47 -13.06 2.60
C GLU A 62 -9.39 -12.23 1.70
N VAL A 63 -9.16 -10.92 1.60
CA VAL A 63 -9.96 -10.04 0.73
C VAL A 63 -9.32 -9.83 -0.65
N GLY A 64 -8.30 -10.61 -1.00
CA GLY A 64 -7.68 -10.56 -2.32
C GLY A 64 -6.84 -9.30 -2.56
N CYS A 65 -6.21 -8.75 -1.53
CA CYS A 65 -5.37 -7.57 -1.64
C CYS A 65 -3.90 -7.92 -1.37
N ASP A 66 -3.04 -7.71 -2.38
CA ASP A 66 -1.60 -7.91 -2.26
C ASP A 66 -0.95 -6.71 -1.56
N ILE A 67 0.13 -6.98 -0.82
CA ILE A 67 0.94 -5.96 -0.15
C ILE A 67 2.31 -5.89 -0.80
N TYR A 68 2.73 -4.67 -1.11
CA TYR A 68 4.07 -4.35 -1.58
C TYR A 68 4.67 -3.25 -0.70
N SER A 69 5.69 -3.58 0.09
CA SER A 69 6.49 -2.54 0.74
C SER A 69 7.54 -2.04 -0.25
N VAL A 70 7.89 -0.76 -0.18
CA VAL A 70 8.80 -0.12 -1.14
C VAL A 70 9.74 0.84 -0.42
N SER A 71 11.04 0.69 -0.64
CA SER A 71 12.03 1.70 -0.31
C SER A 71 13.04 1.84 -1.45
N THR A 72 13.87 2.86 -1.38
CA THR A 72 14.94 3.07 -2.38
C THR A 72 16.15 2.15 -2.20
N ASP A 73 16.11 1.26 -1.22
CA ASP A 73 17.12 0.23 -1.02
C ASP A 73 17.08 -0.83 -2.12
N THR A 74 18.17 -1.58 -2.28
CA THR A 74 18.22 -2.72 -3.19
C THR A 74 17.56 -3.96 -2.58
N HIS A 75 17.23 -4.94 -3.41
CA HIS A 75 16.74 -6.23 -2.95
C HIS A 75 17.77 -6.99 -2.11
N PHE A 76 19.07 -6.75 -2.32
CA PHE A 76 20.14 -7.31 -1.48
C PHE A 76 20.06 -6.76 -0.05
N VAL A 77 19.80 -5.47 0.10
CA VAL A 77 19.63 -4.82 1.41
C VAL A 77 18.39 -5.35 2.10
N HIS A 78 17.26 -5.51 1.38
CA HIS A 78 16.05 -6.13 1.93
C HIS A 78 16.32 -7.51 2.50
N LYS A 79 17.05 -8.35 1.76
CA LYS A 79 17.41 -9.68 2.23
C LYS A 79 18.28 -9.61 3.49
N ALA A 80 19.31 -8.75 3.51
CA ALA A 80 20.17 -8.59 4.67
C ALA A 80 19.41 -8.14 5.90
N TRP A 81 18.48 -7.20 5.74
CA TRP A 81 17.63 -6.72 6.82
C TRP A 81 16.68 -7.81 7.33
N HIS A 82 16.07 -8.55 6.42
CA HIS A 82 15.20 -9.69 6.75
C HIS A 82 15.95 -10.76 7.54
N ASP A 83 17.18 -11.06 7.16
CA ASP A 83 17.99 -12.06 7.84
C ASP A 83 18.48 -11.62 9.23
N SER A 84 18.65 -10.31 9.47
CA SER A 84 19.28 -9.78 10.69
C SER A 84 18.31 -9.17 11.70
N SER A 85 17.08 -8.84 11.30
CA SER A 85 16.10 -8.19 12.17
C SER A 85 15.03 -9.17 12.63
N GLU A 86 14.80 -9.26 13.94
CA GLU A 86 13.74 -10.10 14.50
C GLU A 86 12.36 -9.71 13.96
N ARG A 87 12.07 -8.41 13.86
CA ARG A 87 10.77 -7.92 13.33
C ARG A 87 10.63 -8.20 11.84
N ILE A 88 11.65 -7.86 11.07
CA ILE A 88 11.60 -7.95 9.60
C ILE A 88 11.66 -9.40 9.12
N SER A 89 12.30 -10.29 9.88
CA SER A 89 12.32 -11.73 9.56
C SER A 89 10.92 -12.37 9.50
N LYS A 90 9.91 -11.73 10.08
CA LYS A 90 8.52 -12.19 10.08
C LYS A 90 7.78 -11.85 8.79
N LEU A 91 8.29 -10.91 7.98
CA LEU A 91 7.59 -10.42 6.79
C LEU A 91 7.49 -11.51 5.73
N THR A 92 6.29 -11.74 5.24
CA THR A 92 6.00 -12.70 4.17
C THR A 92 5.47 -12.05 2.89
N TYR A 93 5.08 -10.76 2.95
CA TYR A 93 4.69 -10.02 1.75
C TYR A 93 5.91 -9.58 0.93
N THR A 94 5.64 -9.11 -0.27
CA THR A 94 6.68 -8.72 -1.23
C THR A 94 7.34 -7.39 -0.84
N MET A 95 8.66 -7.39 -0.78
CA MET A 95 9.47 -6.18 -0.54
C MET A 95 10.07 -5.72 -1.86
N LEU A 96 9.53 -4.65 -2.44
CA LEU A 96 10.01 -4.08 -3.69
C LEU A 96 11.26 -3.21 -3.47
N ALA A 97 12.20 -3.31 -4.40
CA ALA A 97 13.40 -2.49 -4.42
C ALA A 97 13.25 -1.38 -5.46
N ASP A 98 13.47 -0.13 -5.04
CA ASP A 98 13.32 1.03 -5.92
C ASP A 98 14.59 1.91 -5.99
N PRO A 99 15.80 1.31 -6.22
CA PRO A 99 17.05 2.09 -6.25
C PRO A 99 17.13 3.06 -7.43
N THR A 100 16.35 2.86 -8.49
CA THR A 100 16.27 3.79 -9.61
C THR A 100 15.23 4.90 -9.40
N HIS A 101 14.48 4.85 -8.29
CA HIS A 101 13.44 5.81 -7.90
C HIS A 101 12.22 5.85 -8.83
N VAL A 102 12.05 4.86 -9.69
CA VAL A 102 10.96 4.83 -10.68
C VAL A 102 9.59 4.82 -10.00
N LEU A 103 9.43 4.03 -8.93
CA LEU A 103 8.18 3.96 -8.18
C LEU A 103 7.99 5.18 -7.29
N SER A 104 8.99 5.57 -6.51
CA SER A 104 8.87 6.73 -5.60
C SER A 104 8.60 8.03 -6.36
N LYS A 105 9.11 8.18 -7.58
CA LYS A 105 8.78 9.32 -8.44
C LYS A 105 7.38 9.24 -9.03
N ASP A 106 6.97 8.07 -9.51
CA ASP A 106 5.63 7.88 -10.08
C ASP A 106 4.52 8.14 -9.05
N PHE A 107 4.73 7.68 -7.82
CA PHE A 107 3.80 7.88 -6.71
C PHE A 107 4.01 9.22 -5.96
N GLU A 108 4.93 10.07 -6.44
CA GLU A 108 5.19 11.42 -5.92
C GLU A 108 5.59 11.45 -4.42
N VAL A 109 6.36 10.46 -3.98
CA VAL A 109 6.89 10.37 -2.61
C VAL A 109 8.42 10.41 -2.54
N TYR A 110 9.07 10.70 -3.64
CA TYR A 110 10.54 10.77 -3.68
C TYR A 110 11.05 12.09 -3.09
N ILE A 111 12.01 11.98 -2.17
CA ILE A 111 12.68 13.13 -1.53
C ILE A 111 14.05 13.30 -2.18
N GLU A 112 14.17 14.28 -3.08
CA GLU A 112 15.40 14.47 -3.87
C GLU A 112 16.63 14.79 -3.02
N GLU A 113 16.45 15.50 -1.91
CA GLU A 113 17.54 15.96 -1.06
C GLU A 113 18.31 14.81 -0.40
N ASN A 114 17.68 13.67 -0.19
CA ASN A 114 18.33 12.54 0.49
C ASN A 114 18.17 11.19 -0.21
N GLY A 115 17.42 11.14 -1.32
CA GLY A 115 17.25 9.91 -2.08
C GLY A 115 16.32 8.87 -1.43
N LEU A 116 15.52 9.29 -0.48
CA LEU A 116 14.60 8.41 0.26
C LEU A 116 13.15 8.60 -0.20
N ALA A 117 12.27 7.72 0.24
CA ALA A 117 10.83 7.88 0.05
C ALA A 117 10.15 8.41 1.33
N GLU A 118 9.12 9.21 1.16
CA GLU A 118 8.20 9.57 2.25
C GLU A 118 7.38 8.35 2.68
N ARG A 119 6.72 8.44 3.85
CA ARG A 119 5.80 7.42 4.34
C ARG A 119 4.47 7.53 3.62
N GLY A 120 4.44 7.09 2.37
CA GLY A 120 3.25 7.07 1.53
C GLY A 120 2.60 5.70 1.49
N THR A 121 1.28 5.67 1.57
CA THR A 121 0.47 4.46 1.43
C THR A 121 -0.53 4.67 0.33
N PHE A 122 -0.59 3.75 -0.64
CA PHE A 122 -1.45 3.88 -1.82
C PHE A 122 -2.24 2.59 -2.01
N VAL A 123 -3.55 2.72 -2.17
CA VAL A 123 -4.42 1.60 -2.56
C VAL A 123 -4.67 1.67 -4.05
N VAL A 124 -4.35 0.59 -4.75
CA VAL A 124 -4.48 0.48 -6.20
C VAL A 124 -5.54 -0.56 -6.53
N ASN A 125 -6.51 -0.19 -7.36
CA ASN A 125 -7.60 -1.08 -7.75
C ASN A 125 -7.19 -2.04 -8.88
N PRO A 126 -8.04 -3.02 -9.26
CA PRO A 126 -7.70 -3.99 -10.30
C PRO A 126 -7.41 -3.38 -11.68
N GLU A 127 -7.88 -2.18 -11.96
CA GLU A 127 -7.58 -1.46 -13.21
C GLU A 127 -6.24 -0.72 -13.16
N GLY A 128 -5.47 -0.86 -12.06
CA GLY A 128 -4.18 -0.20 -11.92
C GLY A 128 -4.26 1.28 -11.56
N LYS A 129 -5.38 1.73 -10.98
CA LYS A 129 -5.59 3.13 -10.59
C LYS A 129 -5.49 3.31 -9.09
N ILE A 130 -4.86 4.40 -8.67
CA ILE A 130 -4.82 4.82 -7.27
C ILE A 130 -6.21 5.32 -6.86
N VAL A 131 -6.79 4.72 -5.82
CA VAL A 131 -8.15 5.06 -5.35
C VAL A 131 -8.19 5.61 -3.93
N ALA A 132 -7.10 5.49 -3.18
CA ALA A 132 -6.90 6.16 -1.89
C ALA A 132 -5.41 6.26 -1.61
N TYR A 133 -5.00 7.30 -0.89
CA TYR A 133 -3.62 7.39 -0.43
C TYR A 133 -3.53 8.32 0.77
N GLU A 134 -2.46 8.13 1.56
CA GLU A 134 -2.04 9.05 2.61
C GLU A 134 -0.52 9.16 2.60
N VAL A 135 -0.02 10.32 3.00
CA VAL A 135 1.42 10.54 3.17
C VAL A 135 1.64 11.17 4.55
N ASN A 136 2.41 10.49 5.40
CA ASN A 136 2.71 10.98 6.74
C ASN A 136 4.08 11.64 6.79
N ALA A 137 4.24 12.58 7.72
CA ALA A 137 5.55 13.09 8.11
C ALA A 137 6.46 11.94 8.56
N GLY A 138 7.75 12.05 8.26
CA GLY A 138 8.71 10.94 8.43
C GLY A 138 8.85 10.40 9.86
N ASN A 139 8.42 11.17 10.87
CA ASN A 139 8.48 10.78 12.27
C ASN A 139 7.17 10.21 12.84
N VAL A 140 6.16 9.98 12.01
CA VAL A 140 4.86 9.45 12.44
C VAL A 140 4.54 8.15 11.73
N GLY A 141 4.51 7.05 12.48
CA GLY A 141 4.14 5.73 11.97
C GLY A 141 2.65 5.62 11.65
N ARG A 142 2.32 4.69 10.75
CA ARG A 142 0.97 4.46 10.22
C ARG A 142 0.27 3.32 10.95
N ASN A 143 -1.02 3.12 10.65
CA ASN A 143 -1.89 2.12 11.26
C ASN A 143 -2.44 1.17 10.20
N ALA A 144 -2.01 -0.10 10.24
CA ALA A 144 -2.43 -1.10 9.26
C ALA A 144 -3.90 -1.51 9.39
N GLU A 145 -4.48 -1.43 10.57
CA GLU A 145 -5.90 -1.74 10.78
C GLU A 145 -6.81 -0.75 10.07
N GLU A 146 -6.52 0.55 10.15
CA GLU A 146 -7.26 1.57 9.41
C GLU A 146 -7.06 1.45 7.90
N LEU A 147 -5.86 1.09 7.46
CA LEU A 147 -5.59 0.79 6.04
C LEU A 147 -6.49 -0.36 5.56
N PHE A 148 -6.60 -1.42 6.35
CA PHE A 148 -7.47 -2.55 6.03
C PHE A 148 -8.94 -2.14 5.93
N ARG A 149 -9.43 -1.33 6.87
CA ARG A 149 -10.79 -0.78 6.82
C ARG A 149 -11.03 -0.01 5.52
N LYS A 150 -10.10 0.86 5.12
CA LYS A 150 -10.19 1.62 3.87
C LYS A 150 -10.23 0.71 2.64
N VAL A 151 -9.38 -0.31 2.59
CA VAL A 151 -9.37 -1.28 1.48
C VAL A 151 -10.73 -1.95 1.35
N GLN A 152 -11.33 -2.40 2.46
CA GLN A 152 -12.64 -3.04 2.42
C GLN A 152 -13.73 -2.09 1.93
N ALA A 153 -13.70 -0.82 2.35
CA ALA A 153 -14.65 0.18 1.88
C ALA A 153 -14.50 0.44 0.37
N LEU A 154 -13.25 0.54 -0.11
CA LEU A 154 -12.96 0.74 -1.53
C LEU A 154 -13.40 -0.45 -2.38
N GLN A 155 -13.17 -1.67 -1.90
CA GLN A 155 -13.65 -2.89 -2.55
C GLN A 155 -15.16 -2.93 -2.62
N PHE A 156 -15.84 -2.54 -1.54
CA PHE A 156 -17.29 -2.52 -1.49
C PHE A 156 -17.88 -1.59 -2.56
N VAL A 157 -17.42 -0.35 -2.64
CA VAL A 157 -17.95 0.60 -3.63
C VAL A 157 -17.56 0.25 -5.07
N HIS A 158 -16.44 -0.45 -5.25
CA HIS A 158 -16.03 -0.96 -6.56
C HIS A 158 -17.01 -2.03 -7.07
N GLU A 159 -17.53 -2.86 -6.19
CA GLU A 159 -18.50 -3.91 -6.51
C GLU A 159 -19.95 -3.39 -6.53
N HIS A 160 -20.25 -2.31 -5.80
CA HIS A 160 -21.59 -1.74 -5.64
C HIS A 160 -21.56 -0.26 -6.10
N GLY A 161 -21.51 -0.06 -7.42
CA GLY A 161 -21.30 1.27 -8.01
C GLY A 161 -22.42 2.30 -7.76
N ASP A 162 -23.58 1.89 -7.25
CA ASP A 162 -24.70 2.75 -6.89
C ASP A 162 -24.76 3.09 -5.39
N GLU A 163 -23.85 2.56 -4.59
CA GLU A 163 -23.78 2.79 -3.14
C GLU A 163 -22.52 3.53 -2.75
N VAL A 164 -22.61 4.29 -1.67
CA VAL A 164 -21.45 4.99 -1.08
C VAL A 164 -21.28 4.57 0.38
N CYS A 165 -20.03 4.48 0.82
CA CYS A 165 -19.68 4.19 2.20
C CYS A 165 -19.58 5.50 2.99
N PRO A 166 -20.43 5.70 4.02
CA PRO A 166 -20.34 6.90 4.86
C PRO A 166 -19.11 6.86 5.78
N ALA A 167 -18.92 7.93 6.52
CA ALA A 167 -17.82 8.03 7.49
C ALA A 167 -17.81 6.83 8.44
N LYS A 168 -16.61 6.32 8.74
CA LYS A 168 -16.38 5.18 9.65
C LYS A 168 -16.98 3.86 9.19
N TRP A 169 -17.38 3.76 7.93
CA TRP A 169 -17.99 2.52 7.44
C TRP A 169 -17.07 1.31 7.65
N THR A 170 -17.69 0.22 8.07
CA THR A 170 -17.04 -1.10 8.17
C THR A 170 -17.94 -2.14 7.50
N PRO A 171 -17.41 -3.30 7.08
CA PRO A 171 -18.24 -4.36 6.48
C PRO A 171 -19.44 -4.72 7.34
N GLY A 172 -20.63 -4.75 6.72
CA GLY A 172 -21.91 -5.00 7.39
C GLY A 172 -22.61 -3.73 7.89
N ALA A 173 -21.95 -2.58 7.92
CA ALA A 173 -22.60 -1.31 8.24
C ALA A 173 -23.47 -0.81 7.08
N GLU A 174 -24.40 0.09 7.38
CA GLU A 174 -25.30 0.67 6.37
C GLU A 174 -24.51 1.51 5.36
N THR A 175 -24.95 1.43 4.11
CA THR A 175 -24.51 2.28 3.01
C THR A 175 -25.61 3.25 2.62
N LEU A 176 -25.27 4.20 1.75
CA LEU A 176 -26.22 5.16 1.21
C LEU A 176 -26.34 4.97 -0.31
N LYS A 177 -27.56 5.07 -0.81
CA LYS A 177 -27.80 5.17 -2.26
C LYS A 177 -28.14 6.62 -2.60
N PRO A 178 -27.23 7.37 -3.23
CA PRO A 178 -27.49 8.76 -3.56
C PRO A 178 -28.75 8.93 -4.40
N SER A 179 -29.63 9.85 -3.98
CA SER A 179 -30.84 10.19 -4.71
C SER A 179 -31.23 11.64 -4.41
N LEU A 180 -32.10 12.21 -5.26
CA LEU A 180 -32.60 13.55 -5.04
C LEU A 180 -33.38 13.66 -3.72
N ASP A 181 -34.07 12.60 -3.33
CA ASP A 181 -34.89 12.57 -2.11
C ASP A 181 -34.05 12.62 -0.82
N LEU A 182 -32.76 12.25 -0.90
CA LEU A 182 -31.84 12.31 0.24
C LEU A 182 -31.22 13.69 0.44
N VAL A 183 -31.31 14.57 -0.55
CA VAL A 183 -30.69 15.91 -0.46
C VAL A 183 -31.34 16.69 0.68
N GLY A 184 -30.53 17.07 1.67
CA GLY A 184 -31.01 17.80 2.85
C GLY A 184 -31.75 16.96 3.90
N GLN A 185 -31.72 15.62 3.77
CA GLN A 185 -32.37 14.70 4.73
C GLN A 185 -31.36 13.97 5.63
N LEU A 186 -30.04 14.18 5.42
CA LEU A 186 -28.97 13.52 6.21
C LEU A 186 -28.36 14.47 7.23
#